data_ecbc181d2abd6f3a01fce31a7db795e0
#
_entry.id   ecbc181d2abd6f3a01fce31a7db795e0
#
_cell.length_a   1.000
_cell.length_b   1.000
_cell.length_c   1.000
_cell.angle_alpha   90.00
_cell.angle_beta   90.00
_cell.angle_gamma   90.00
#
_symmetry.space_group_name_H-M   'P 1'
#
loop_
_entity.id
_entity.type
_entity.pdbx_description
1 polymer ?
#
loop_
_entity_poly.entity_id
_entity_poly.type
_entity_poly.pdbx_seq_one_letter_code
_entity_poly.pdbx_strand_id
1 'polypeptide(L)'
;KPVTRTLQEMGYTNITVVKEQEQPDGHFPTCPYPNPEIKEAMALGMEYARKCNADLLLATDPDCDRVGIAVKNKAGEYELLTGNQTGMLLLDYICSQRIKHGKMPADPVMIKTIVTMDMGEQIAAHYGLRTVNVLTGFKFIGEQIGKLEQLGKADSYVSGSYVRDKDGVDGAYMICEMFSYYATQGISLLDRLDELYKTYGYCLNTLHSYEFDGSAGFARMQSIMQAFRGGIKEFGGKKVVRLLDYVQGLDGLPKSDVLKFLLENNCSLVVRPSGTEPKLKIYISVSAENKEMAEKVEDEIAKTAEKWIC
;
A
#
# COMPACT_ATOMS: atom_id res chain seq x y z
N LYS A 1 22.49 -4.19 -0.21
CA LYS A 1 23.29 -5.34 0.30
C LYS A 1 22.48 -6.29 1.18
N PRO A 2 21.70 -5.87 2.21
CA PRO A 2 20.92 -6.82 3.01
C PRO A 2 19.96 -7.67 2.16
N VAL A 3 19.13 -7.06 1.31
CA VAL A 3 18.19 -7.79 0.43
C VAL A 3 18.91 -8.84 -0.42
N THR A 4 19.98 -8.46 -1.12
CA THR A 4 20.75 -9.39 -1.98
C THR A 4 21.30 -10.58 -1.20
N ARG A 5 21.84 -10.30 -0.01
CA ARG A 5 22.37 -11.36 0.86
C ARG A 5 21.27 -12.30 1.35
N THR A 6 20.15 -11.76 1.81
CA THR A 6 18.99 -12.56 2.25
C THR A 6 18.52 -13.48 1.14
N LEU A 7 18.34 -12.94 -0.08
CA LEU A 7 17.91 -13.75 -1.23
C LEU A 7 18.92 -14.84 -1.60
N GLN A 8 20.23 -14.53 -1.53
CA GLN A 8 21.29 -15.53 -1.75
C GLN A 8 21.28 -16.64 -0.70
N GLU A 9 21.11 -16.30 0.58
CA GLU A 9 21.00 -17.27 1.67
C GLU A 9 19.76 -18.16 1.53
N MET A 10 18.69 -17.67 0.88
CA MET A 10 17.52 -18.46 0.50
C MET A 10 17.73 -19.35 -0.71
N GLY A 11 18.86 -19.25 -1.39
CA GLY A 11 19.21 -20.07 -2.57
C GLY A 11 18.89 -19.43 -3.91
N TYR A 12 18.49 -18.14 -3.97
CA TYR A 12 18.40 -17.42 -5.24
C TYR A 12 19.80 -17.14 -5.79
N THR A 13 20.13 -17.70 -6.95
CA THR A 13 21.44 -17.55 -7.58
C THR A 13 21.43 -16.60 -8.77
N ASN A 14 20.27 -16.40 -9.41
CA ASN A 14 20.12 -15.54 -10.59
C ASN A 14 19.68 -14.13 -10.16
N ILE A 15 20.57 -13.38 -9.54
CA ILE A 15 20.33 -12.01 -9.07
C ILE A 15 21.21 -11.05 -9.84
N THR A 16 20.58 -10.11 -10.55
CA THR A 16 21.28 -9.01 -11.22
C THR A 16 21.06 -7.72 -10.43
N VAL A 17 22.12 -7.05 -10.04
CA VAL A 17 22.08 -5.76 -9.34
C VAL A 17 22.29 -4.63 -10.33
N VAL A 18 21.49 -3.57 -10.24
CA VAL A 18 21.68 -2.33 -11.02
C VAL A 18 22.94 -1.64 -10.52
N LYS A 19 24.01 -1.70 -11.29
CA LYS A 19 25.37 -1.28 -10.86
C LYS A 19 25.45 0.18 -10.45
N GLU A 20 24.76 1.05 -11.16
CA GLU A 20 24.73 2.49 -10.92
C GLU A 20 24.02 2.86 -9.61
N GLN A 21 23.25 1.92 -9.05
CA GLN A 21 22.50 2.08 -7.80
C GLN A 21 22.98 1.14 -6.68
N GLU A 22 24.02 0.37 -6.92
CA GLU A 22 24.54 -0.59 -5.94
C GLU A 22 25.24 0.07 -4.77
N GLN A 23 25.98 1.15 -5.02
CA GLN A 23 26.71 1.88 -3.99
C GLN A 23 25.90 3.10 -3.53
N PRO A 24 25.86 3.37 -2.22
CA PRO A 24 25.19 4.56 -1.71
C PRO A 24 25.81 5.84 -2.27
N ASP A 25 24.96 6.72 -2.83
CA ASP A 25 25.32 8.06 -3.24
C ASP A 25 24.23 9.04 -2.80
N GLY A 26 24.55 9.95 -1.88
CA GLY A 26 23.61 10.92 -1.33
C GLY A 26 23.12 11.97 -2.33
N HIS A 27 23.70 12.04 -3.54
CA HIS A 27 23.23 12.90 -4.63
C HIS A 27 22.16 12.25 -5.50
N PHE A 28 21.95 10.94 -5.38
CA PHE A 28 20.97 10.16 -6.15
C PHE A 28 21.01 10.44 -7.66
N PRO A 29 22.17 10.35 -8.35
CA PRO A 29 22.34 10.83 -9.72
C PRO A 29 21.46 10.13 -10.75
N THR A 30 21.01 8.90 -10.46
CA THR A 30 20.14 8.11 -11.35
C THR A 30 18.70 8.02 -10.88
N CYS A 31 18.36 8.60 -9.71
CA CYS A 31 17.05 8.50 -9.10
C CYS A 31 16.79 9.68 -8.14
N PRO A 32 16.52 10.91 -8.66
CA PRO A 32 16.34 12.10 -7.81
C PRO A 32 15.24 11.98 -6.76
N TYR A 33 14.27 11.10 -7.00
CA TYR A 33 13.18 10.78 -6.07
C TYR A 33 13.16 9.28 -5.79
N PRO A 34 13.98 8.78 -4.84
CA PRO A 34 14.20 7.35 -4.63
C PRO A 34 13.02 6.67 -3.89
N ASN A 35 11.84 6.71 -4.48
CA ASN A 35 10.64 6.03 -4.01
C ASN A 35 10.27 4.91 -5.01
N PRO A 36 10.32 3.64 -4.63
CA PRO A 36 10.07 2.51 -5.52
C PRO A 36 8.62 2.39 -6.01
N GLU A 37 7.70 3.23 -5.54
CA GLU A 37 6.34 3.33 -6.07
C GLU A 37 6.24 4.24 -7.30
N ILE A 38 7.32 4.99 -7.63
CA ILE A 38 7.35 5.94 -8.74
C ILE A 38 7.98 5.27 -9.97
N LYS A 39 7.29 5.37 -11.11
CA LYS A 39 7.74 4.75 -12.36
C LYS A 39 9.14 5.23 -12.78
N GLU A 40 9.43 6.49 -12.59
CA GLU A 40 10.71 7.12 -12.89
C GLU A 40 11.84 6.53 -12.05
N ALA A 41 11.57 6.24 -10.77
CA ALA A 41 12.54 5.59 -9.89
C ALA A 41 12.85 4.14 -10.32
N MET A 42 11.89 3.46 -10.93
CA MET A 42 12.02 2.09 -11.42
C MET A 42 12.59 2.00 -12.84
N ALA A 43 12.70 3.12 -13.57
CA ALA A 43 13.02 3.13 -15.01
C ALA A 43 14.33 2.41 -15.35
N LEU A 44 15.42 2.73 -14.65
CA LEU A 44 16.73 2.10 -14.86
C LEU A 44 16.69 0.60 -14.53
N GLY A 45 16.01 0.22 -13.45
CA GLY A 45 15.77 -1.18 -13.09
C GLY A 45 15.00 -1.93 -14.17
N MET A 46 13.96 -1.31 -14.76
CA MET A 46 13.20 -1.90 -15.86
C MET A 46 14.06 -2.09 -17.13
N GLU A 47 15.00 -1.18 -17.41
CA GLU A 47 15.96 -1.37 -18.50
C GLU A 47 16.87 -2.58 -18.27
N TYR A 48 17.40 -2.70 -17.06
CA TYR A 48 18.20 -3.87 -16.64
C TYR A 48 17.38 -5.16 -16.77
N ALA A 49 16.16 -5.15 -16.25
CA ALA A 49 15.26 -6.28 -16.29
C ALA A 49 14.98 -6.75 -17.74
N ARG A 50 14.77 -5.81 -18.68
CA ARG A 50 14.64 -6.16 -20.11
C ARG A 50 15.92 -6.77 -20.68
N LYS A 51 17.10 -6.19 -20.36
CA LYS A 51 18.40 -6.67 -20.88
C LYS A 51 18.75 -8.08 -20.41
N CYS A 52 18.47 -8.40 -19.14
CA CYS A 52 18.75 -9.73 -18.59
C CYS A 52 17.54 -10.68 -18.60
N ASN A 53 16.42 -10.23 -19.18
CA ASN A 53 15.16 -10.99 -19.24
C ASN A 53 14.69 -11.45 -17.85
N ALA A 54 14.80 -10.59 -16.83
CA ALA A 54 14.42 -10.91 -15.45
C ALA A 54 12.92 -11.25 -15.35
N ASP A 55 12.55 -12.14 -14.45
CA ASP A 55 11.16 -12.50 -14.21
C ASP A 55 10.49 -11.54 -13.24
N LEU A 56 11.26 -10.99 -12.30
CA LEU A 56 10.84 -10.06 -11.26
C LEU A 56 11.87 -8.93 -11.11
N LEU A 57 11.42 -7.70 -11.04
CA LEU A 57 12.21 -6.53 -10.62
C LEU A 57 11.80 -6.13 -9.23
N LEU A 58 12.79 -5.93 -8.35
CA LEU A 58 12.63 -5.44 -6.98
C LEU A 58 13.44 -4.16 -6.81
N ALA A 59 12.88 -3.17 -6.11
CA ALA A 59 13.61 -2.00 -5.64
C ALA A 59 13.19 -1.64 -4.22
N THR A 60 14.12 -1.12 -3.43
CA THR A 60 13.86 -0.55 -2.12
C THR A 60 14.19 0.94 -2.12
N ASP A 61 13.62 1.68 -1.20
CA ASP A 61 14.07 3.04 -0.92
C ASP A 61 15.42 3.03 -0.14
N PRO A 62 16.05 4.19 0.07
CA PRO A 62 17.42 4.24 0.61
C PRO A 62 17.60 3.66 2.01
N ASP A 63 16.60 3.82 2.89
CA ASP A 63 16.58 3.26 4.25
C ASP A 63 15.97 1.86 4.32
N CYS A 64 15.57 1.31 3.15
CA CYS A 64 15.05 -0.04 2.99
C CYS A 64 13.79 -0.32 3.84
N ASP A 65 12.89 0.67 3.95
CA ASP A 65 11.61 0.53 4.65
C ASP A 65 10.41 0.34 3.69
N ARG A 66 10.62 0.51 2.37
CA ARG A 66 9.65 0.26 1.30
C ARG A 66 10.22 -0.69 0.24
N VAL A 67 9.31 -1.41 -0.42
CA VAL A 67 9.63 -2.28 -1.56
C VAL A 67 8.66 -1.98 -2.69
N GLY A 68 9.20 -1.76 -3.88
CA GLY A 68 8.44 -1.72 -5.12
C GLY A 68 8.81 -2.89 -6.03
N ILE A 69 7.88 -3.36 -6.82
CA ILE A 69 8.08 -4.45 -7.75
C ILE A 69 7.51 -4.15 -9.14
N ALA A 70 8.16 -4.71 -10.15
CA ALA A 70 7.58 -4.81 -11.48
C ALA A 70 7.71 -6.25 -11.98
N VAL A 71 6.67 -6.70 -12.67
CA VAL A 71 6.56 -8.05 -13.23
C VAL A 71 6.23 -8.00 -14.71
N LYS A 72 6.59 -9.05 -15.46
CA LYS A 72 6.23 -9.15 -16.87
C LYS A 72 4.75 -9.42 -17.05
N ASN A 73 4.14 -8.71 -17.98
CA ASN A 73 2.84 -9.04 -18.52
C ASN A 73 2.93 -10.06 -19.68
N LYS A 74 1.79 -10.46 -20.22
CA LYS A 74 1.72 -11.42 -21.35
C LYS A 74 2.37 -10.93 -22.66
N ALA A 75 2.58 -9.60 -22.80
CA ALA A 75 3.30 -9.02 -23.92
C ALA A 75 4.82 -8.97 -23.70
N GLY A 76 5.31 -9.36 -22.52
CA GLY A 76 6.72 -9.29 -22.14
C GLY A 76 7.16 -7.93 -21.61
N GLU A 77 6.24 -6.98 -21.45
CA GLU A 77 6.49 -5.66 -20.87
C GLU A 77 6.41 -5.71 -19.33
N TYR A 78 7.19 -4.86 -18.67
CA TYR A 78 7.18 -4.78 -17.21
C TYR A 78 6.12 -3.80 -16.71
N GLU A 79 5.24 -4.29 -15.85
CA GLU A 79 4.22 -3.53 -15.15
C GLU A 79 4.59 -3.34 -13.69
N LEU A 80 4.58 -2.09 -13.24
CA LEU A 80 4.77 -1.73 -11.84
C LEU A 80 3.50 -2.06 -11.05
N LEU A 81 3.64 -2.84 -9.99
CA LEU A 81 2.56 -3.06 -9.04
C LEU A 81 2.64 -2.01 -7.91
N THR A 82 1.49 -1.46 -7.57
CA THR A 82 1.40 -0.55 -6.42
C THR A 82 1.63 -1.30 -5.10
N GLY A 83 2.02 -0.58 -4.06
CA GLY A 83 2.17 -1.16 -2.72
C GLY A 83 0.87 -1.81 -2.22
N ASN A 84 -0.30 -1.23 -2.55
CA ASN A 84 -1.59 -1.82 -2.23
C ASN A 84 -1.81 -3.16 -2.97
N GLN A 85 -1.55 -3.23 -4.27
CA GLN A 85 -1.69 -4.46 -5.05
C GLN A 85 -0.76 -5.55 -4.52
N THR A 86 0.49 -5.21 -4.28
CA THR A 86 1.48 -6.14 -3.71
C THR A 86 1.05 -6.61 -2.32
N GLY A 87 0.53 -5.71 -1.49
CA GLY A 87 0.00 -6.04 -0.15
C GLY A 87 -1.19 -6.99 -0.19
N MET A 88 -2.11 -6.84 -1.16
CA MET A 88 -3.25 -7.75 -1.32
C MET A 88 -2.80 -9.15 -1.77
N LEU A 89 -1.87 -9.22 -2.71
CA LEU A 89 -1.25 -10.47 -3.15
C LEU A 89 -0.54 -11.19 -1.99
N LEU A 90 0.24 -10.47 -1.20
CA LEU A 90 0.92 -11.02 -0.02
C LEU A 90 -0.07 -11.49 1.04
N LEU A 91 -1.11 -10.72 1.34
CA LEU A 91 -2.13 -11.11 2.31
C LEU A 91 -2.79 -12.42 1.92
N ASP A 92 -3.24 -12.53 0.68
CA ASP A 92 -3.84 -13.74 0.14
C ASP A 92 -2.86 -14.94 0.16
N TYR A 93 -1.63 -14.72 -0.32
CA TYR A 93 -0.59 -15.74 -0.33
C TYR A 93 -0.31 -16.28 1.07
N ILE A 94 -0.01 -15.39 2.02
CA ILE A 94 0.35 -15.77 3.39
C ILE A 94 -0.79 -16.52 4.06
N CYS A 95 -2.03 -16.04 3.94
CA CYS A 95 -3.20 -16.68 4.54
C CYS A 95 -3.44 -18.07 3.94
N SER A 96 -3.40 -18.17 2.61
CA SER A 96 -3.60 -19.46 1.92
C SER A 96 -2.52 -20.49 2.30
N GLN A 97 -1.25 -20.07 2.38
CA GLN A 97 -0.16 -20.98 2.78
C GLN A 97 -0.25 -21.37 4.26
N ARG A 98 -0.61 -20.45 5.15
CA ARG A 98 -0.81 -20.76 6.57
C ARG A 98 -1.93 -21.78 6.78
N ILE A 99 -3.05 -21.67 6.05
CA ILE A 99 -4.13 -22.66 6.07
C ILE A 99 -3.62 -24.01 5.53
N LYS A 100 -3.00 -23.99 4.34
CA LYS A 100 -2.48 -25.19 3.67
C LYS A 100 -1.53 -25.99 4.57
N HIS A 101 -0.72 -25.30 5.37
CA HIS A 101 0.27 -25.92 6.25
C HIS A 101 -0.20 -26.09 7.71
N GLY A 102 -1.48 -25.79 8.02
CA GLY A 102 -2.02 -25.89 9.38
C GLY A 102 -1.37 -24.93 10.39
N LYS A 103 -0.87 -23.79 9.90
CA LYS A 103 -0.15 -22.77 10.71
C LYS A 103 -0.96 -21.48 10.91
N MET A 104 -2.24 -21.48 10.56
CA MET A 104 -3.08 -20.30 10.82
C MET A 104 -3.29 -20.18 12.34
N PRO A 105 -3.05 -19.00 12.94
CA PRO A 105 -3.36 -18.76 14.35
C PRO A 105 -4.83 -18.99 14.69
N ALA A 106 -5.14 -19.24 15.96
CA ALA A 106 -6.53 -19.41 16.40
C ALA A 106 -7.36 -18.12 16.33
N ASP A 107 -6.73 -16.95 16.53
CA ASP A 107 -7.35 -15.63 16.43
C ASP A 107 -6.49 -14.71 15.54
N PRO A 108 -6.51 -14.93 14.20
CA PRO A 108 -5.63 -14.22 13.30
C PRO A 108 -6.10 -12.78 13.11
N VAL A 109 -5.16 -11.84 13.05
CA VAL A 109 -5.42 -10.41 12.95
C VAL A 109 -4.65 -9.81 11.78
N MET A 110 -5.37 -9.05 10.95
CA MET A 110 -4.78 -8.12 9.99
C MET A 110 -4.82 -6.71 10.56
N ILE A 111 -3.68 -6.04 10.60
CA ILE A 111 -3.59 -4.62 10.98
C ILE A 111 -3.27 -3.82 9.73
N LYS A 112 -4.13 -2.86 9.37
CA LYS A 112 -3.94 -1.97 8.22
C LYS A 112 -4.18 -0.52 8.59
N THR A 113 -3.63 0.39 7.80
CA THR A 113 -3.97 1.81 7.96
C THR A 113 -5.30 2.13 7.28
N ILE A 114 -5.95 3.22 7.72
CA ILE A 114 -7.22 3.71 7.14
C ILE A 114 -7.11 4.13 5.65
N VAL A 115 -5.89 4.28 5.12
CA VAL A 115 -5.61 4.60 3.70
C VAL A 115 -5.22 3.36 2.87
N THR A 116 -5.06 2.21 3.50
CA THR A 116 -4.80 0.94 2.79
C THR A 116 -6.07 0.47 2.10
N MET A 117 -5.93 -0.13 0.92
CA MET A 117 -7.01 -0.66 0.08
C MET A 117 -8.04 -1.47 0.88
N ASP A 118 -9.31 -1.12 0.73
CA ASP A 118 -10.38 -1.75 1.52
C ASP A 118 -10.68 -3.20 1.07
N MET A 119 -10.24 -3.63 -0.12
CA MET A 119 -10.26 -5.03 -0.55
C MET A 119 -9.52 -5.95 0.45
N GLY A 120 -8.50 -5.44 1.16
CA GLY A 120 -7.82 -6.19 2.21
C GLY A 120 -8.74 -6.69 3.31
N GLU A 121 -9.79 -5.95 3.65
CA GLU A 121 -10.79 -6.38 4.65
C GLU A 121 -11.61 -7.56 4.15
N GLN A 122 -11.93 -7.60 2.86
CA GLN A 122 -12.66 -8.71 2.25
C GLN A 122 -11.81 -9.97 2.19
N ILE A 123 -10.52 -9.84 1.80
CA ILE A 123 -9.56 -10.94 1.83
C ILE A 123 -9.38 -11.45 3.26
N ALA A 124 -9.19 -10.56 4.22
CA ALA A 124 -9.05 -10.94 5.63
C ALA A 124 -10.28 -11.70 6.14
N ALA A 125 -11.48 -11.19 5.85
CA ALA A 125 -12.74 -11.85 6.23
C ALA A 125 -12.88 -13.24 5.60
N HIS A 126 -12.48 -13.40 4.32
CA HIS A 126 -12.48 -14.69 3.63
C HIS A 126 -11.64 -15.74 4.37
N TYR A 127 -10.49 -15.34 4.89
CA TYR A 127 -9.60 -16.21 5.65
C TYR A 127 -9.86 -16.25 7.17
N GLY A 128 -10.94 -15.61 7.64
CA GLY A 128 -11.32 -15.58 9.05
C GLY A 128 -10.46 -14.65 9.92
N LEU A 129 -9.76 -13.68 9.32
CA LEU A 129 -8.98 -12.71 10.06
C LEU A 129 -9.87 -11.57 10.56
N ARG A 130 -9.62 -11.14 11.79
CA ARG A 130 -10.15 -9.88 12.30
C ARG A 130 -9.30 -8.71 11.78
N THR A 131 -9.94 -7.69 11.23
CA THR A 131 -9.24 -6.48 10.78
C THR A 131 -9.21 -5.42 11.88
N VAL A 132 -8.03 -4.81 12.07
CA VAL A 132 -7.82 -3.64 12.92
C VAL A 132 -7.34 -2.49 12.05
N ASN A 133 -8.17 -1.46 11.92
CA ASN A 133 -7.83 -0.23 11.20
C ASN A 133 -7.10 0.73 12.15
N VAL A 134 -5.99 1.32 11.70
CA VAL A 134 -5.21 2.30 12.46
C VAL A 134 -4.94 3.55 11.64
N LEU A 135 -4.54 4.63 12.29
CA LEU A 135 -4.07 5.84 11.60
C LEU A 135 -2.78 5.57 10.83
N THR A 136 -2.49 6.44 9.85
CA THR A 136 -1.28 6.32 9.04
C THR A 136 -0.02 6.60 9.88
N GLY A 137 0.91 5.66 9.82
CA GLY A 137 2.19 5.68 10.54
C GLY A 137 2.42 4.35 11.25
N PHE A 138 3.61 3.77 11.06
CA PHE A 138 3.91 2.42 11.59
C PHE A 138 3.81 2.35 13.12
N LYS A 139 4.05 3.47 13.83
CA LYS A 139 3.87 3.55 15.29
C LYS A 139 2.51 3.04 15.77
N PHE A 140 1.44 3.26 14.99
CA PHE A 140 0.10 2.79 15.35
C PHE A 140 -0.07 1.29 15.10
N ILE A 141 0.59 0.76 14.07
CA ILE A 141 0.67 -0.70 13.84
C ILE A 141 1.47 -1.34 14.98
N GLY A 142 2.65 -0.82 15.29
CA GLY A 142 3.49 -1.30 16.38
C GLY A 142 2.80 -1.25 17.75
N GLU A 143 1.98 -0.23 18.03
CA GLU A 143 1.16 -0.15 19.23
C GLU A 143 0.15 -1.32 19.30
N GLN A 144 -0.53 -1.65 18.21
CA GLN A 144 -1.47 -2.77 18.18
C GLN A 144 -0.75 -4.11 18.33
N ILE A 145 0.41 -4.28 17.70
CA ILE A 145 1.27 -5.45 17.89
C ILE A 145 1.62 -5.62 19.36
N GLY A 146 2.10 -4.54 20.02
CA GLY A 146 2.43 -4.56 21.46
C GLY A 146 1.24 -4.90 22.34
N LYS A 147 0.03 -4.43 22.02
CA LYS A 147 -1.21 -4.81 22.74
C LYS A 147 -1.52 -6.30 22.58
N LEU A 148 -1.35 -6.86 21.38
CA LEU A 148 -1.55 -8.29 21.14
C LEU A 148 -0.55 -9.14 21.91
N GLU A 149 0.71 -8.73 21.97
CA GLU A 149 1.76 -9.40 22.75
C GLU A 149 1.45 -9.40 24.26
N GLN A 150 1.02 -8.26 24.80
CA GLN A 150 0.61 -8.15 26.21
C GLN A 150 -0.57 -9.08 26.56
N LEU A 151 -1.43 -9.37 25.58
CA LEU A 151 -2.54 -10.30 25.71
C LEU A 151 -2.14 -11.78 25.48
N GLY A 152 -0.85 -12.07 25.28
CA GLY A 152 -0.38 -13.41 24.96
C GLY A 152 -0.74 -13.88 23.54
N LYS A 153 -1.04 -12.94 22.64
CA LYS A 153 -1.45 -13.19 21.24
C LYS A 153 -0.35 -12.83 20.24
N ALA A 154 0.91 -13.03 20.59
CA ALA A 154 2.06 -12.71 19.75
C ALA A 154 2.05 -13.43 18.40
N ASP A 155 1.43 -14.61 18.32
CA ASP A 155 1.36 -15.42 17.09
C ASP A 155 0.21 -14.99 16.15
N SER A 156 -0.61 -14.00 16.54
CA SER A 156 -1.79 -13.57 15.77
C SER A 156 -1.46 -12.69 14.57
N TYR A 157 -0.23 -12.18 14.45
CA TYR A 157 0.23 -11.35 13.33
C TYR A 157 1.36 -12.01 12.55
N VAL A 158 1.61 -11.51 11.35
CA VAL A 158 2.54 -12.10 10.39
C VAL A 158 3.92 -11.47 10.51
N SER A 159 4.95 -12.28 10.23
CA SER A 159 6.39 -11.99 10.21
C SER A 159 7.10 -11.99 11.57
N GLY A 160 8.42 -12.01 11.53
CA GLY A 160 9.25 -12.15 12.72
C GLY A 160 9.19 -10.99 13.71
N SER A 161 9.57 -11.25 14.95
CA SER A 161 9.49 -10.28 16.05
C SER A 161 10.73 -9.39 16.21
N TYR A 162 11.70 -9.49 15.32
CA TYR A 162 13.01 -8.82 15.44
C TYR A 162 13.03 -7.37 14.93
N VAL A 163 12.18 -7.02 13.95
CA VAL A 163 11.99 -5.65 13.49
C VAL A 163 10.65 -5.11 13.94
N ARG A 164 10.65 -3.91 14.52
CA ARG A 164 9.46 -3.23 15.06
C ARG A 164 9.08 -2.02 14.23
N ASP A 165 9.46 -1.99 12.97
CA ASP A 165 9.11 -1.00 11.97
C ASP A 165 8.94 -1.67 10.60
N LYS A 166 8.73 -0.88 9.57
CA LYS A 166 8.69 -1.33 8.18
C LYS A 166 10.02 -1.98 7.81
N ASP A 167 9.98 -3.12 7.15
CA ASP A 167 11.16 -3.89 6.79
C ASP A 167 11.09 -4.29 5.30
N GLY A 168 11.85 -3.56 4.49
CA GLY A 168 11.96 -3.84 3.06
C GLY A 168 12.76 -5.12 2.76
N VAL A 169 13.58 -5.61 3.69
CA VAL A 169 14.29 -6.88 3.51
C VAL A 169 13.32 -8.05 3.66
N ASP A 170 12.52 -8.05 4.73
CA ASP A 170 11.45 -9.05 4.92
C ASP A 170 10.41 -8.97 3.81
N GLY A 171 10.00 -7.76 3.42
CA GLY A 171 9.10 -7.55 2.30
C GLY A 171 9.63 -8.13 0.99
N ALA A 172 10.90 -7.90 0.66
CA ALA A 172 11.53 -8.45 -0.54
C ALA A 172 11.61 -9.99 -0.48
N TYR A 173 11.95 -10.55 0.68
CA TYR A 173 11.95 -11.98 0.93
C TYR A 173 10.58 -12.60 0.64
N MET A 174 9.53 -12.10 1.28
CA MET A 174 8.17 -12.59 1.14
C MET A 174 7.63 -12.46 -0.28
N ILE A 175 7.97 -11.37 -0.97
CA ILE A 175 7.60 -11.17 -2.38
C ILE A 175 8.27 -12.21 -3.28
N CYS A 176 9.57 -12.47 -3.10
CA CYS A 176 10.27 -13.48 -3.88
C CYS A 176 9.73 -14.90 -3.62
N GLU A 177 9.41 -15.22 -2.37
CA GLU A 177 8.77 -16.51 -2.02
C GLU A 177 7.42 -16.65 -2.71
N MET A 178 6.55 -15.66 -2.58
CA MET A 178 5.24 -15.62 -3.23
C MET A 178 5.37 -15.74 -4.76
N PHE A 179 6.25 -14.95 -5.37
CA PHE A 179 6.50 -14.98 -6.81
C PHE A 179 6.92 -16.38 -7.26
N SER A 180 7.91 -16.97 -6.59
CA SER A 180 8.42 -18.31 -6.91
C SER A 180 7.34 -19.39 -6.76
N TYR A 181 6.52 -19.29 -5.72
CA TYR A 181 5.41 -20.21 -5.49
C TYR A 181 4.42 -20.20 -6.66
N TYR A 182 3.97 -19.03 -7.12
CA TYR A 182 3.05 -18.93 -8.24
C TYR A 182 3.72 -19.28 -9.57
N ALA A 183 4.97 -18.90 -9.77
CA ALA A 183 5.73 -19.22 -10.98
C ALA A 183 5.88 -20.74 -11.18
N THR A 184 6.09 -21.53 -10.10
CA THR A 184 6.14 -23.00 -10.19
C THR A 184 4.81 -23.63 -10.62
N GLN A 185 3.71 -22.89 -10.53
CA GLN A 185 2.38 -23.30 -10.98
C GLN A 185 2.00 -22.73 -12.33
N GLY A 186 2.90 -21.96 -12.97
CA GLY A 186 2.62 -21.29 -14.24
C GLY A 186 1.66 -20.09 -14.10
N ILE A 187 1.49 -19.54 -12.89
CA ILE A 187 0.61 -18.40 -12.60
C ILE A 187 1.47 -17.15 -12.44
N SER A 188 1.18 -16.09 -13.18
CA SER A 188 1.83 -14.79 -12.95
C SER A 188 1.17 -14.06 -11.78
N LEU A 189 1.91 -13.09 -11.16
CA LEU A 189 1.31 -12.23 -10.13
C LEU A 189 0.18 -11.35 -10.68
N LEU A 190 0.22 -11.00 -11.97
CA LEU A 190 -0.86 -10.26 -12.64
C LEU A 190 -2.11 -11.14 -12.80
N ASP A 191 -1.95 -12.40 -13.22
CA ASP A 191 -3.08 -13.34 -13.29
C ASP A 191 -3.69 -13.56 -11.90
N ARG A 192 -2.85 -13.69 -10.84
CA ARG A 192 -3.35 -13.82 -9.48
C ARG A 192 -4.08 -12.57 -9.00
N LEU A 193 -3.57 -11.39 -9.32
CA LEU A 193 -4.24 -10.13 -9.00
C LEU A 193 -5.59 -10.02 -9.71
N ASP A 194 -5.67 -10.42 -10.98
CA ASP A 194 -6.93 -10.48 -11.73
C ASP A 194 -7.95 -11.44 -11.10
N GLU A 195 -7.49 -12.57 -10.54
CA GLU A 195 -8.37 -13.49 -9.79
C GLU A 195 -8.90 -12.84 -8.52
N LEU A 196 -8.06 -12.11 -7.78
CA LEU A 196 -8.51 -11.36 -6.61
C LEU A 196 -9.57 -10.30 -6.99
N TYR A 197 -9.33 -9.57 -8.08
CA TYR A 197 -10.31 -8.60 -8.58
C TYR A 197 -11.63 -9.25 -9.02
N LYS A 198 -11.59 -10.43 -9.64
CA LYS A 198 -12.81 -11.18 -9.99
C LYS A 198 -13.56 -11.66 -8.75
N THR A 199 -12.84 -12.00 -7.69
CA THR A 199 -13.42 -12.55 -6.45
C THR A 199 -14.00 -11.45 -5.56
N TYR A 200 -13.30 -10.33 -5.40
CA TYR A 200 -13.62 -9.28 -4.43
C TYR A 200 -14.09 -7.97 -5.07
N GLY A 201 -14.13 -7.88 -6.39
CA GLY A 201 -14.37 -6.65 -7.15
C GLY A 201 -13.09 -5.90 -7.46
N TYR A 202 -13.09 -5.15 -8.57
CA TYR A 202 -11.96 -4.31 -8.94
C TYR A 202 -11.84 -3.14 -7.96
N CYS A 203 -10.67 -2.96 -7.39
CA CYS A 203 -10.40 -1.89 -6.44
C CYS A 203 -9.23 -1.01 -6.92
N LEU A 204 -9.49 0.28 -7.12
CA LEU A 204 -8.50 1.29 -7.48
C LEU A 204 -8.21 2.18 -6.29
N ASN A 205 -6.92 2.36 -5.98
CA ASN A 205 -6.48 3.31 -4.96
C ASN A 205 -5.51 4.30 -5.56
N THR A 206 -5.80 5.58 -5.38
CA THR A 206 -4.97 6.69 -5.85
C THR A 206 -4.56 7.62 -4.72
N LEU A 207 -3.49 8.35 -4.93
CA LEU A 207 -3.00 9.38 -4.02
C LEU A 207 -2.78 10.68 -4.79
N HIS A 208 -3.51 11.71 -4.41
CA HIS A 208 -3.31 13.08 -4.88
C HIS A 208 -2.63 13.90 -3.78
N SER A 209 -1.55 14.61 -4.14
CA SER A 209 -0.78 15.43 -3.21
C SER A 209 -0.78 16.88 -3.68
N TYR A 210 -1.15 17.79 -2.79
CA TYR A 210 -1.22 19.22 -3.04
C TYR A 210 -0.22 19.94 -2.14
N GLU A 211 0.68 20.73 -2.72
CA GLU A 211 1.75 21.45 -2.01
C GLU A 211 1.31 22.86 -1.65
N PHE A 212 1.69 23.32 -0.48
CA PHE A 212 1.35 24.65 0.04
C PHE A 212 2.59 25.30 0.64
N ASP A 213 3.05 26.40 0.06
CA ASP A 213 4.29 27.03 0.48
C ASP A 213 4.10 28.03 1.63
N GLY A 214 5.04 28.02 2.55
CA GLY A 214 5.16 28.99 3.63
C GLY A 214 4.03 28.97 4.65
N SER A 215 4.00 29.97 5.52
CA SER A 215 2.99 30.12 6.58
C SER A 215 1.58 30.36 6.05
N ALA A 216 1.45 31.08 4.94
CA ALA A 216 0.17 31.31 4.26
C ALA A 216 -0.40 29.98 3.71
N GLY A 217 0.45 29.12 3.16
CA GLY A 217 0.06 27.79 2.70
C GLY A 217 -0.44 26.89 3.83
N PHE A 218 0.21 26.95 5.00
CA PHE A 218 -0.28 26.22 6.17
C PHE A 218 -1.68 26.69 6.61
N ALA A 219 -1.91 28.00 6.69
CA ALA A 219 -3.23 28.55 7.02
C ALA A 219 -4.30 28.15 5.99
N ARG A 220 -3.95 28.15 4.68
CA ARG A 220 -4.83 27.68 3.61
C ARG A 220 -5.18 26.21 3.79
N MET A 221 -4.21 25.36 4.07
CA MET A 221 -4.42 23.92 4.31
C MET A 221 -5.40 23.69 5.49
N GLN A 222 -5.27 24.46 6.58
CA GLN A 222 -6.20 24.40 7.71
C GLN A 222 -7.62 24.81 7.29
N SER A 223 -7.75 25.87 6.49
CA SER A 223 -9.04 26.32 5.96
C SER A 223 -9.70 25.26 5.07
N ILE A 224 -8.92 24.58 4.23
CA ILE A 224 -9.38 23.48 3.41
C ILE A 224 -9.90 22.33 4.28
N MET A 225 -9.17 21.93 5.35
CA MET A 225 -9.64 20.91 6.27
C MET A 225 -10.96 21.29 6.96
N GLN A 226 -11.15 22.58 7.30
CA GLN A 226 -12.43 23.07 7.83
C GLN A 226 -13.55 23.00 6.77
N ALA A 227 -13.26 23.35 5.52
CA ALA A 227 -14.22 23.25 4.43
C ALA A 227 -14.69 21.80 4.21
N PHE A 228 -13.77 20.84 4.23
CA PHE A 228 -14.12 19.40 4.17
C PHE A 228 -14.99 18.97 5.36
N ARG A 229 -14.86 19.57 6.55
CA ARG A 229 -15.75 19.34 7.70
C ARG A 229 -17.13 19.94 7.54
N GLY A 230 -17.30 20.88 6.59
CA GLY A 230 -18.53 21.65 6.38
C GLY A 230 -19.77 20.87 5.93
N GLY A 231 -19.75 19.55 5.94
CA GLY A 231 -20.92 18.70 5.66
C GLY A 231 -21.13 18.40 4.18
N ILE A 232 -20.07 18.09 3.46
CA ILE A 232 -20.09 17.65 2.07
C ILE A 232 -20.99 16.41 1.95
N LYS A 233 -21.91 16.42 0.98
CA LYS A 233 -22.94 15.39 0.82
C LYS A 233 -22.58 14.33 -0.24
N GLU A 234 -21.71 14.69 -1.18
CA GLU A 234 -21.32 13.81 -2.29
C GLU A 234 -19.95 14.18 -2.87
N PHE A 235 -19.31 13.18 -3.49
CA PHE A 235 -18.13 13.33 -4.32
C PHE A 235 -18.32 12.54 -5.62
N GLY A 236 -18.19 13.18 -6.79
CA GLY A 236 -18.34 12.52 -8.09
C GLY A 236 -19.67 11.77 -8.24
N GLY A 237 -20.78 12.36 -7.77
CA GLY A 237 -22.10 11.72 -7.79
C GLY A 237 -22.29 10.59 -6.78
N LYS A 238 -21.28 10.24 -5.99
CA LYS A 238 -21.38 9.26 -4.90
C LYS A 238 -21.74 9.96 -3.59
N LYS A 239 -22.87 9.57 -2.98
CA LYS A 239 -23.29 10.14 -1.70
C LYS A 239 -22.35 9.75 -0.57
N VAL A 240 -22.11 10.69 0.33
CA VAL A 240 -21.43 10.42 1.60
C VAL A 240 -22.38 9.65 2.52
N VAL A 241 -22.02 8.41 2.79
CA VAL A 241 -22.75 7.53 3.71
C VAL A 241 -22.41 7.89 5.16
N ARG A 242 -21.12 8.14 5.42
CA ARG A 242 -20.62 8.49 6.75
C ARG A 242 -19.31 9.28 6.66
N LEU A 243 -19.18 10.32 7.48
CA LEU A 243 -17.94 11.02 7.74
C LEU A 243 -17.33 10.52 9.05
N LEU A 244 -16.08 10.10 9.00
CA LEU A 244 -15.25 9.74 10.14
C LEU A 244 -14.24 10.88 10.34
N ASP A 245 -14.44 11.69 11.39
CA ASP A 245 -13.53 12.77 11.77
C ASP A 245 -12.72 12.34 12.99
N TYR A 246 -11.42 12.22 12.81
CA TYR A 246 -10.49 11.75 13.83
C TYR A 246 -9.93 12.88 14.71
N VAL A 247 -10.39 14.13 14.53
CA VAL A 247 -9.85 15.30 15.29
C VAL A 247 -10.01 15.16 16.81
N GLN A 248 -11.04 14.49 17.28
CA GLN A 248 -11.25 14.20 18.70
C GLN A 248 -10.89 12.77 19.12
N GLY A 249 -10.37 11.98 18.19
CA GLY A 249 -10.22 10.53 18.31
C GLY A 249 -11.53 9.82 17.98
N LEU A 250 -11.44 8.64 17.39
CA LEU A 250 -12.58 7.85 16.95
C LEU A 250 -12.25 6.36 17.02
N ASP A 251 -13.21 5.54 17.45
CA ASP A 251 -13.08 4.07 17.50
C ASP A 251 -11.81 3.58 18.23
N GLY A 252 -11.43 4.26 19.32
CA GLY A 252 -10.24 3.96 20.11
C GLY A 252 -8.92 4.46 19.49
N LEU A 253 -8.97 5.13 18.35
CA LEU A 253 -7.81 5.76 17.72
C LEU A 253 -7.55 7.15 18.32
N PRO A 254 -6.27 7.56 18.41
CA PRO A 254 -5.91 8.86 18.97
C PRO A 254 -6.39 10.03 18.10
N LYS A 255 -6.37 11.23 18.68
CA LYS A 255 -6.67 12.47 17.97
C LYS A 255 -5.73 12.68 16.79
N SER A 256 -6.29 12.98 15.62
CA SER A 256 -5.54 13.27 14.41
C SER A 256 -6.37 14.14 13.47
N ASP A 257 -5.72 15.08 12.79
CA ASP A 257 -6.39 15.91 11.78
C ASP A 257 -6.57 15.11 10.47
N VAL A 258 -7.47 14.16 10.48
CA VAL A 258 -7.78 13.26 9.37
C VAL A 258 -9.28 13.13 9.24
N LEU A 259 -9.76 13.15 8.00
CA LEU A 259 -11.15 12.91 7.63
C LEU A 259 -11.21 11.69 6.70
N LYS A 260 -12.11 10.74 6.97
CA LYS A 260 -12.44 9.67 6.02
C LYS A 260 -13.92 9.74 5.70
N PHE A 261 -14.23 9.94 4.43
CA PHE A 261 -15.57 9.88 3.89
C PHE A 261 -15.82 8.48 3.34
N LEU A 262 -16.79 7.79 3.90
CA LEU A 262 -17.31 6.55 3.34
C LEU A 262 -18.39 6.94 2.33
N LEU A 263 -18.24 6.47 1.11
CA LEU A 263 -19.14 6.76 0.00
C LEU A 263 -19.95 5.51 -0.39
N GLU A 264 -20.99 5.71 -1.18
CA GLU A 264 -21.76 4.60 -1.76
C GLU A 264 -20.87 3.63 -2.55
N ASN A 265 -21.29 2.36 -2.65
CA ASN A 265 -20.64 1.30 -3.41
C ASN A 265 -19.18 1.03 -2.98
N ASN A 266 -18.93 1.01 -1.67
CA ASN A 266 -17.60 0.76 -1.07
C ASN A 266 -16.49 1.67 -1.60
N CYS A 267 -16.84 2.90 -1.98
CA CYS A 267 -15.86 3.92 -2.28
C CYS A 267 -15.51 4.69 -1.01
N SER A 268 -14.33 5.27 -0.95
CA SER A 268 -13.94 6.14 0.17
C SER A 268 -12.93 7.22 -0.27
N LEU A 269 -12.91 8.32 0.49
CA LEU A 269 -11.96 9.41 0.31
C LEU A 269 -11.40 9.78 1.68
N VAL A 270 -10.07 9.81 1.80
CA VAL A 270 -9.37 10.24 3.02
C VAL A 270 -8.63 11.54 2.74
N VAL A 271 -8.87 12.55 3.55
CA VAL A 271 -8.16 13.84 3.50
C VAL A 271 -7.32 14.00 4.76
N ARG A 272 -6.03 14.26 4.58
CA ARG A 272 -5.13 14.51 5.70
C ARG A 272 -3.97 15.43 5.32
N PRO A 273 -3.59 16.37 6.20
CA PRO A 273 -2.31 17.06 6.07
C PRO A 273 -1.15 16.10 6.32
N SER A 274 -0.02 16.31 5.65
CA SER A 274 1.22 15.62 5.97
C SER A 274 1.75 16.14 7.31
N GLY A 275 2.31 15.24 8.13
CA GLY A 275 2.91 15.62 9.42
C GLY A 275 4.32 16.20 9.29
N THR A 276 4.98 16.01 8.15
CA THR A 276 6.40 16.35 7.94
C THR A 276 6.63 17.34 6.81
N GLU A 277 5.66 17.52 5.92
CA GLU A 277 5.76 18.35 4.73
C GLU A 277 4.53 19.26 4.62
N PRO A 278 4.64 20.45 4.01
CA PRO A 278 3.50 21.34 3.79
C PRO A 278 2.63 20.82 2.62
N LYS A 279 2.07 19.63 2.79
CA LYS A 279 1.28 18.91 1.77
C LYS A 279 -0.04 18.42 2.33
N LEU A 280 -1.12 18.60 1.56
CA LEU A 280 -2.39 17.92 1.79
C LEU A 280 -2.45 16.67 0.92
N LYS A 281 -2.77 15.54 1.51
CA LYS A 281 -2.88 14.25 0.82
C LYS A 281 -4.33 13.82 0.77
N ILE A 282 -4.79 13.46 -0.42
CA ILE A 282 -6.10 12.87 -0.64
C ILE A 282 -5.90 11.44 -1.17
N TYR A 283 -6.41 10.48 -0.45
CA TYR A 283 -6.45 9.08 -0.88
C TYR A 283 -7.86 8.77 -1.33
N ILE A 284 -8.01 8.27 -2.54
CA ILE A 284 -9.29 7.83 -3.08
C ILE A 284 -9.26 6.32 -3.26
N SER A 285 -10.25 5.64 -2.72
CA SER A 285 -10.48 4.21 -2.92
C SER A 285 -11.79 4.02 -3.65
N VAL A 286 -11.73 3.36 -4.79
CA VAL A 286 -12.91 3.08 -5.63
C VAL A 286 -13.08 1.57 -5.77
N SER A 287 -14.29 1.08 -5.52
CA SER A 287 -14.71 -0.28 -5.87
C SER A 287 -15.63 -0.23 -7.08
N ALA A 288 -15.32 -1.01 -8.13
CA ALA A 288 -16.09 -1.06 -9.37
C ALA A 288 -16.03 -2.45 -10.01
N GLU A 289 -16.79 -2.66 -11.07
CA GLU A 289 -16.81 -3.94 -11.79
C GLU A 289 -15.53 -4.20 -12.58
N ASN A 290 -14.89 -3.15 -13.08
CA ASN A 290 -13.67 -3.24 -13.89
C ASN A 290 -12.82 -1.96 -13.79
N LYS A 291 -11.63 -2.01 -14.38
CA LYS A 291 -10.64 -0.94 -14.36
C LYS A 291 -11.16 0.37 -14.96
N GLU A 292 -11.76 0.31 -16.14
CA GLU A 292 -12.25 1.51 -16.86
C GLU A 292 -13.31 2.25 -16.04
N MET A 293 -14.24 1.49 -15.45
CA MET A 293 -15.27 2.06 -14.59
C MET A 293 -14.68 2.65 -13.29
N ALA A 294 -13.68 1.98 -12.71
CA ALA A 294 -12.99 2.49 -11.52
C ALA A 294 -12.24 3.80 -11.80
N GLU A 295 -11.50 3.87 -12.90
CA GLU A 295 -10.78 5.07 -13.32
C GLU A 295 -11.74 6.26 -13.58
N LYS A 296 -12.86 6.01 -14.22
CA LYS A 296 -13.90 7.03 -14.43
C LYS A 296 -14.47 7.56 -13.11
N VAL A 297 -14.85 6.66 -12.21
CA VAL A 297 -15.41 7.04 -10.90
C VAL A 297 -14.36 7.78 -10.06
N GLU A 298 -13.12 7.35 -10.11
CA GLU A 298 -12.01 7.99 -9.40
C GLU A 298 -11.81 9.43 -9.89
N ASP A 299 -11.75 9.64 -11.22
CA ASP A 299 -11.61 10.96 -11.84
C ASP A 299 -12.77 11.91 -11.45
N GLU A 300 -14.00 11.42 -11.40
CA GLU A 300 -15.18 12.19 -10.96
C GLU A 300 -15.07 12.60 -9.47
N ILE A 301 -14.61 11.68 -8.61
CA ILE A 301 -14.39 11.95 -7.17
C ILE A 301 -13.26 12.96 -7.00
N ALA A 302 -12.12 12.75 -7.68
CA ALA A 302 -10.96 13.63 -7.62
C ALA A 302 -11.31 15.07 -8.04
N LYS A 303 -11.96 15.26 -9.19
CA LYS A 303 -12.43 16.57 -9.68
C LYS A 303 -13.38 17.27 -8.71
N THR A 304 -14.21 16.49 -8.01
CA THR A 304 -15.11 17.07 -7.00
C THR A 304 -14.34 17.50 -5.76
N ALA A 305 -13.37 16.70 -5.32
CA ALA A 305 -12.52 17.04 -4.18
C ALA A 305 -11.65 18.28 -4.46
N GLU A 306 -11.10 18.42 -5.68
CA GLU A 306 -10.30 19.55 -6.10
C GLU A 306 -11.01 20.91 -5.96
N LYS A 307 -12.32 20.95 -6.18
CA LYS A 307 -13.12 22.19 -6.00
C LYS A 307 -13.09 22.74 -4.56
N TRP A 308 -12.72 21.93 -3.59
CA TRP A 308 -12.58 22.35 -2.20
C TRP A 308 -11.14 22.75 -1.84
N ILE A 309 -10.19 22.49 -2.73
CA ILE A 309 -8.76 22.75 -2.54
C ILE A 309 -8.33 24.01 -3.29
N CYS A 310 -8.82 24.17 -4.50
CA CYS A 310 -8.57 25.32 -5.38
C CYS A 310 -9.65 26.38 -5.20
#